data_673667824250c1c875824f7b0f83a9cd
#
_entry.id   673667824250c1c875824f7b0f83a9cd
#
_cell.length_a   1.000
_cell.length_b   1.000
_cell.length_c   1.000
_cell.angle_alpha   90.00
_cell.angle_beta   90.00
_cell.angle_gamma   90.00
#
_symmetry.space_group_name_H-M   'P 1'
#
loop_
_entity.id
_entity.type
_entity.pdbx_description
1 polymer ?
#
loop_
_entity_poly.entity_id
_entity_poly.type
_entity_poly.pdbx_seq_one_letter_code
_entity_poly.pdbx_strand_id
1 'polypeptide(L)'
;MIEIPDITIAVDGCSSTGKSSFAKEVAKKFNFLYLDSGALYRGVTLFAQENAYIDAGNVVSDDLETALEALDLHFGEGGVCCMGDRCIEAEIRSMGVSSQVSPIAAVPYVRNWVDERLHFLAASGRVVMDGRDIGTSVFPNAELKIYMTARDEVRAQRRFDEMKAKGGNPVFEEVLANLRERDYIDSHRSTSPLRKAEDAFELDNSDMTMAEELSWVQGLIQGRFGLLG
;
A
#
# COMPACT_ATOMS: atom_id res chain seq x y z
N MET A 1 8.65 28.31 0.88
CA MET A 1 8.07 26.96 1.02
C MET A 1 6.66 27.05 0.43
N ILE A 2 6.30 26.17 -0.50
CA ILE A 2 4.93 26.13 -1.05
C ILE A 2 4.04 25.63 0.08
N GLU A 3 3.08 26.43 0.51
CA GLU A 3 2.12 26.04 1.56
C GLU A 3 1.01 25.21 0.90
N ILE A 4 1.10 23.89 1.01
CA ILE A 4 0.09 22.98 0.49
C ILE A 4 -1.01 22.85 1.56
N PRO A 5 -2.31 22.93 1.19
CA PRO A 5 -3.39 22.73 2.16
C PRO A 5 -3.36 21.33 2.77
N ASP A 6 -4.05 21.17 3.89
CA ASP A 6 -4.24 19.88 4.52
C ASP A 6 -5.17 19.04 3.63
N ILE A 7 -4.58 18.12 2.89
CA ILE A 7 -5.26 17.23 1.92
C ILE A 7 -4.86 15.78 2.13
N THR A 8 -5.70 14.89 1.65
CA THR A 8 -5.38 13.47 1.52
C THR A 8 -4.91 13.21 0.09
N ILE A 9 -3.73 12.60 -0.04
CA ILE A 9 -3.19 12.13 -1.31
C ILE A 9 -3.28 10.60 -1.34
N ALA A 10 -4.13 10.08 -2.21
CA ALA A 10 -4.30 8.65 -2.44
C ALA A 10 -3.37 8.18 -3.57
N VAL A 11 -2.57 7.14 -3.33
CA VAL A 11 -1.65 6.56 -4.32
C VAL A 11 -1.98 5.09 -4.51
N ASP A 12 -2.69 4.76 -5.57
CA ASP A 12 -3.09 3.40 -5.91
C ASP A 12 -2.30 2.82 -7.08
N GLY A 13 -2.36 1.52 -7.28
CA GLY A 13 -1.75 0.84 -8.42
C GLY A 13 -1.28 -0.57 -8.09
N CYS A 14 -0.79 -1.29 -9.08
CA CYS A 14 -0.34 -2.67 -9.01
C CYS A 14 0.85 -2.91 -8.09
N SER A 15 1.14 -4.17 -7.81
CA SER A 15 2.30 -4.58 -7.02
C SER A 15 3.61 -4.12 -7.67
N SER A 16 4.59 -3.72 -6.86
CA SER A 16 5.96 -3.37 -7.30
C SER A 16 6.06 -2.21 -8.31
N THR A 17 5.05 -1.33 -8.40
CA THR A 17 5.14 -0.09 -9.19
C THR A 17 6.02 1.00 -8.55
N GLY A 18 6.42 0.83 -7.27
CA GLY A 18 7.20 1.84 -6.55
C GLY A 18 6.35 2.80 -5.70
N LYS A 19 5.04 2.56 -5.57
CA LYS A 19 4.10 3.43 -4.83
C LYS A 19 4.60 3.84 -3.45
N SER A 20 5.03 2.88 -2.64
CA SER A 20 5.45 3.15 -1.26
C SER A 20 6.69 4.04 -1.20
N SER A 21 7.66 3.85 -2.11
CA SER A 21 8.83 4.72 -2.22
C SER A 21 8.43 6.13 -2.66
N PHE A 22 7.60 6.23 -3.70
CA PHE A 22 7.05 7.49 -4.18
C PHE A 22 6.26 8.22 -3.09
N ALA A 23 5.32 7.55 -2.43
CA ALA A 23 4.47 8.14 -1.38
C ALA A 23 5.30 8.64 -0.18
N LYS A 24 6.34 7.89 0.23
CA LYS A 24 7.29 8.31 1.27
C LYS A 24 8.04 9.59 0.89
N GLU A 25 8.56 9.65 -0.33
CA GLU A 25 9.30 10.83 -0.79
C GLU A 25 8.38 12.04 -0.98
N VAL A 26 7.13 11.85 -1.44
CA VAL A 26 6.10 12.89 -1.48
C VAL A 26 5.80 13.40 -0.07
N ALA A 27 5.56 12.50 0.88
CA ALA A 27 5.28 12.85 2.26
C ALA A 27 6.43 13.64 2.89
N LYS A 28 7.66 13.20 2.70
CA LYS A 28 8.86 13.87 3.18
C LYS A 28 9.03 15.26 2.54
N LYS A 29 8.89 15.35 1.22
CA LYS A 29 9.09 16.62 0.47
C LYS A 29 8.09 17.69 0.87
N PHE A 30 6.84 17.31 1.13
CA PHE A 30 5.74 18.23 1.38
C PHE A 30 5.26 18.24 2.83
N ASN A 31 5.96 17.54 3.73
CA ASN A 31 5.64 17.44 5.15
C ASN A 31 4.23 16.89 5.42
N PHE A 32 3.93 15.73 4.86
CA PHE A 32 2.72 14.94 5.10
C PHE A 32 3.02 13.74 5.98
N LEU A 33 2.01 13.21 6.67
CA LEU A 33 2.07 11.90 7.27
C LEU A 33 2.00 10.83 6.15
N TYR A 34 2.91 9.88 6.16
CA TYR A 34 2.87 8.74 5.25
C TYR A 34 2.22 7.52 5.94
N LEU A 35 1.26 6.88 5.27
CA LEU A 35 0.62 5.64 5.72
C LEU A 35 0.69 4.55 4.64
N ASP A 36 1.26 3.39 4.99
CA ASP A 36 1.29 2.16 4.16
C ASP A 36 0.09 1.27 4.52
N SER A 37 -1.02 1.37 3.77
CA SER A 37 -2.18 0.51 4.03
C SER A 37 -1.83 -0.97 3.91
N GLY A 38 -0.95 -1.32 2.97
CA GLY A 38 -0.47 -2.69 2.79
C GLY A 38 0.30 -3.24 3.98
N ALA A 39 0.91 -2.39 4.81
CA ALA A 39 1.56 -2.85 6.04
C ALA A 39 0.54 -3.39 7.05
N LEU A 40 -0.63 -2.73 7.19
CA LEU A 40 -1.69 -3.23 8.07
C LEU A 40 -2.26 -4.57 7.58
N TYR A 41 -2.56 -4.71 6.28
CA TYR A 41 -3.00 -6.00 5.73
C TYR A 41 -1.97 -7.11 5.94
N ARG A 42 -0.69 -6.80 5.75
CA ARG A 42 0.40 -7.76 6.04
C ARG A 42 0.54 -8.06 7.53
N GLY A 43 0.30 -7.08 8.40
CA GLY A 43 0.27 -7.27 9.85
C GLY A 43 -0.85 -8.22 10.28
N VAL A 44 -2.06 -8.02 9.74
CA VAL A 44 -3.18 -8.96 9.95
C VAL A 44 -2.84 -10.35 9.43
N THR A 45 -2.19 -10.46 8.26
CA THR A 45 -1.78 -11.75 7.70
C THR A 45 -0.79 -12.46 8.60
N LEU A 46 0.23 -11.75 9.10
CA LEU A 46 1.21 -12.31 10.04
C LEU A 46 0.53 -12.79 11.33
N PHE A 47 -0.33 -11.95 11.92
CA PHE A 47 -1.11 -12.31 13.10
C PHE A 47 -1.94 -13.58 12.87
N ALA A 48 -2.62 -13.67 11.73
CA ALA A 48 -3.44 -14.82 11.39
C ALA A 48 -2.60 -16.10 11.18
N GLN A 49 -1.39 -15.98 10.61
CA GLN A 49 -0.44 -17.11 10.50
C GLN A 49 0.05 -17.59 11.86
N GLU A 50 0.47 -16.67 12.74
CA GLU A 50 1.00 -17.00 14.06
C GLU A 50 -0.02 -17.68 14.97
N ASN A 51 -1.31 -17.40 14.75
CA ASN A 51 -2.41 -17.99 15.55
C ASN A 51 -3.16 -19.12 14.82
N ALA A 52 -2.64 -19.60 13.69
CA ALA A 52 -3.25 -20.67 12.89
C ALA A 52 -4.71 -20.36 12.45
N TYR A 53 -5.07 -19.09 12.24
CA TYR A 53 -6.37 -18.71 11.70
C TYR A 53 -6.46 -18.83 10.17
N ILE A 54 -5.32 -18.99 9.51
CA ILE A 54 -5.23 -19.17 8.05
C ILE A 54 -4.33 -20.34 7.70
N ASP A 55 -4.67 -21.00 6.61
CA ASP A 55 -3.84 -22.00 5.93
C ASP A 55 -3.72 -21.65 4.45
N ALA A 56 -2.50 -21.56 3.93
CA ALA A 56 -2.19 -21.18 2.55
C ALA A 56 -2.94 -19.90 2.08
N GLY A 57 -3.17 -18.95 2.99
CA GLY A 57 -3.87 -17.69 2.71
C GLY A 57 -5.40 -17.76 2.78
N ASN A 58 -5.96 -18.94 3.06
CA ASN A 58 -7.39 -19.10 3.27
C ASN A 58 -7.72 -19.03 4.76
N VAL A 59 -8.78 -18.32 5.13
CA VAL A 59 -9.30 -18.33 6.50
C VAL A 59 -9.85 -19.72 6.82
N VAL A 60 -9.35 -20.33 7.89
CA VAL A 60 -9.75 -21.67 8.36
C VAL A 60 -10.39 -21.65 9.75
N SER A 61 -10.46 -20.47 10.39
CA SER A 61 -11.11 -20.29 11.70
C SER A 61 -11.99 -19.04 11.69
N ASP A 62 -13.23 -19.18 12.17
CA ASP A 62 -14.17 -18.07 12.35
C ASP A 62 -13.73 -17.13 13.51
N ASP A 63 -12.77 -17.55 14.34
CA ASP A 63 -12.26 -16.77 15.47
C ASP A 63 -11.43 -15.55 15.03
N LEU A 64 -10.94 -15.53 13.77
CA LEU A 64 -10.13 -14.41 13.27
C LEU A 64 -10.85 -13.07 13.40
N GLU A 65 -12.14 -13.01 13.05
CA GLU A 65 -12.93 -11.76 13.13
C GLU A 65 -12.93 -11.22 14.56
N THR A 66 -13.25 -12.07 15.53
CA THR A 66 -13.26 -11.71 16.96
C THR A 66 -11.86 -11.35 17.46
N ALA A 67 -10.84 -12.08 17.04
CA ALA A 67 -9.46 -11.84 17.46
C ALA A 67 -8.91 -10.49 16.96
N LEU A 68 -9.40 -9.98 15.82
CA LEU A 68 -9.02 -8.66 15.32
C LEU A 68 -9.45 -7.52 16.24
N GLU A 69 -10.53 -7.67 17.01
CA GLU A 69 -11.00 -6.65 17.96
C GLU A 69 -9.95 -6.34 19.03
N ALA A 70 -9.22 -7.37 19.46
CA ALA A 70 -8.16 -7.27 20.48
C ALA A 70 -6.76 -7.03 19.89
N LEU A 71 -6.63 -7.04 18.57
CA LEU A 71 -5.33 -6.89 17.92
C LEU A 71 -4.82 -5.45 18.01
N ASP A 72 -3.73 -5.24 18.73
CA ASP A 72 -2.99 -3.97 18.76
C ASP A 72 -1.98 -3.97 17.58
N LEU A 73 -2.41 -3.42 16.46
CA LEU A 73 -1.59 -3.21 15.27
C LEU A 73 -1.57 -1.72 14.93
N HIS A 74 -0.38 -1.11 14.95
CA HIS A 74 -0.21 0.33 14.79
C HIS A 74 1.11 0.69 14.09
N PHE A 75 1.28 1.96 13.75
CA PHE A 75 2.55 2.50 13.28
C PHE A 75 3.30 3.17 14.43
N GLY A 76 4.50 2.67 14.71
CA GLY A 76 5.43 3.24 15.67
C GLY A 76 6.25 4.40 15.09
N GLU A 77 7.29 4.80 15.81
CA GLU A 77 8.22 5.86 15.39
C GLU A 77 8.82 5.55 14.02
N GLY A 78 8.89 6.55 13.15
CA GLY A 78 9.38 6.39 11.77
C GLY A 78 8.40 5.68 10.83
N GLY A 79 7.16 5.42 11.25
CA GLY A 79 6.14 4.77 10.41
C GLY A 79 6.34 3.26 10.23
N VAL A 80 7.07 2.61 11.14
CA VAL A 80 7.24 1.15 11.15
C VAL A 80 5.99 0.46 11.71
N CYS A 81 5.60 -0.68 11.14
CA CYS A 81 4.46 -1.44 11.62
C CYS A 81 4.83 -2.23 12.89
N CYS A 82 4.01 -2.11 13.92
CA CYS A 82 4.18 -2.77 15.21
C CYS A 82 2.94 -3.55 15.60
N MET A 83 3.14 -4.67 16.32
CA MET A 83 2.10 -5.48 16.94
C MET A 83 2.37 -5.51 18.45
N GLY A 84 1.56 -4.78 19.23
CA GLY A 84 1.92 -4.46 20.59
C GLY A 84 3.30 -3.78 20.66
N ASP A 85 4.16 -4.24 21.55
CA ASP A 85 5.53 -3.71 21.68
C ASP A 85 6.53 -4.24 20.61
N ARG A 86 6.10 -5.17 19.75
CA ARG A 86 6.97 -5.81 18.75
C ARG A 86 6.94 -5.07 17.42
N CYS A 87 8.09 -4.58 16.96
CA CYS A 87 8.25 -4.10 15.59
C CYS A 87 8.25 -5.30 14.64
N ILE A 88 7.28 -5.36 13.72
CA ILE A 88 7.09 -6.46 12.77
C ILE A 88 7.44 -6.10 11.32
N GLU A 89 8.06 -4.94 11.10
CA GLU A 89 8.32 -4.42 9.75
C GLU A 89 9.11 -5.38 8.85
N ALA A 90 10.10 -6.10 9.39
CA ALA A 90 10.86 -7.10 8.63
C ALA A 90 10.02 -8.34 8.33
N GLU A 91 9.25 -8.81 9.31
CA GLU A 91 8.44 -10.02 9.23
C GLU A 91 7.31 -9.90 8.22
N ILE A 92 6.60 -8.76 8.23
CA ILE A 92 5.51 -8.48 7.27
C ILE A 92 6.00 -8.31 5.82
N ARG A 93 7.30 -8.11 5.59
CA ARG A 93 7.92 -8.04 4.26
C ARG A 93 8.47 -9.40 3.79
N SER A 94 8.37 -10.45 4.61
CA SER A 94 8.80 -11.79 4.26
C SER A 94 8.00 -12.37 3.08
N MET A 95 8.56 -13.36 2.39
CA MET A 95 7.84 -14.07 1.32
C MET A 95 6.63 -14.84 1.86
N GLY A 96 6.73 -15.43 3.07
CA GLY A 96 5.63 -16.16 3.69
C GLY A 96 4.39 -15.30 3.89
N VAL A 97 4.56 -14.06 4.38
CA VAL A 97 3.44 -13.11 4.52
C VAL A 97 3.01 -12.55 3.16
N SER A 98 3.97 -12.15 2.32
CA SER A 98 3.67 -11.48 1.05
C SER A 98 2.90 -12.35 0.06
N SER A 99 3.06 -13.68 0.09
CA SER A 99 2.32 -14.62 -0.76
C SER A 99 0.87 -14.82 -0.33
N GLN A 100 0.53 -14.54 0.93
CA GLN A 100 -0.80 -14.78 1.49
C GLN A 100 -1.61 -13.52 1.75
N VAL A 101 -1.05 -12.34 1.54
CA VAL A 101 -1.71 -11.07 1.88
C VAL A 101 -2.91 -10.75 0.98
N SER A 102 -2.85 -11.07 -0.32
CA SER A 102 -3.95 -10.71 -1.24
C SER A 102 -5.25 -11.46 -0.94
N PRO A 103 -5.27 -12.79 -0.68
CA PRO A 103 -6.47 -13.48 -0.19
C PRO A 103 -7.03 -12.87 1.10
N ILE A 104 -6.18 -12.57 2.09
CA ILE A 104 -6.62 -11.98 3.37
C ILE A 104 -7.19 -10.57 3.16
N ALA A 105 -6.57 -9.76 2.30
CA ALA A 105 -7.07 -8.45 1.94
C ALA A 105 -8.40 -8.48 1.14
N ALA A 106 -8.86 -9.64 0.69
CA ALA A 106 -10.17 -9.81 0.06
C ALA A 106 -11.28 -10.12 1.07
N VAL A 107 -10.95 -10.46 2.32
CA VAL A 107 -11.92 -10.79 3.37
C VAL A 107 -12.65 -9.54 3.86
N PRO A 108 -13.99 -9.45 3.80
CA PRO A 108 -14.72 -8.22 4.07
C PRO A 108 -14.51 -7.65 5.48
N TYR A 109 -14.55 -8.46 6.54
CA TYR A 109 -14.38 -7.99 7.90
C TYR A 109 -12.93 -7.53 8.18
N VAL A 110 -11.93 -8.16 7.54
CA VAL A 110 -10.54 -7.68 7.62
C VAL A 110 -10.41 -6.30 6.98
N ARG A 111 -11.08 -6.09 5.85
CA ARG A 111 -11.10 -4.77 5.20
C ARG A 111 -11.72 -3.71 6.09
N ASN A 112 -12.92 -3.98 6.61
CA ASN A 112 -13.60 -3.05 7.52
C ASN A 112 -12.70 -2.66 8.68
N TRP A 113 -12.07 -3.64 9.32
CA TRP A 113 -11.15 -3.42 10.43
C TRP A 113 -9.93 -2.56 10.05
N VAL A 114 -9.33 -2.80 8.88
CA VAL A 114 -8.19 -1.99 8.39
C VAL A 114 -8.65 -0.59 8.01
N ASP A 115 -9.77 -0.44 7.30
CA ASP A 115 -10.28 0.85 6.83
C ASP A 115 -10.61 1.78 8.01
N GLU A 116 -11.22 1.27 9.08
CA GLU A 116 -11.47 2.03 10.32
C GLU A 116 -10.18 2.60 10.92
N ARG A 117 -9.10 1.81 10.96
CA ARG A 117 -7.80 2.25 11.45
C ARG A 117 -7.15 3.29 10.55
N LEU A 118 -7.24 3.10 9.25
CA LEU A 118 -6.72 4.07 8.29
C LEU A 118 -7.45 5.42 8.39
N HIS A 119 -8.78 5.40 8.55
CA HIS A 119 -9.57 6.62 8.78
C HIS A 119 -9.16 7.32 10.08
N PHE A 120 -8.99 6.56 11.17
CA PHE A 120 -8.54 7.12 12.44
C PHE A 120 -7.15 7.77 12.33
N LEU A 121 -6.19 7.08 11.70
CA LEU A 121 -4.83 7.58 11.51
C LEU A 121 -4.77 8.81 10.59
N ALA A 122 -5.64 8.88 9.60
CA ALA A 122 -5.72 9.99 8.65
C ALA A 122 -6.54 11.19 9.15
N ALA A 123 -7.09 11.14 10.35
CA ALA A 123 -7.96 12.21 10.91
C ALA A 123 -7.28 13.58 11.00
N SER A 124 -5.93 13.64 10.99
CA SER A 124 -5.17 14.89 10.93
C SER A 124 -5.29 15.63 9.59
N GLY A 125 -5.79 14.97 8.53
CA GLY A 125 -6.09 15.56 7.23
C GLY A 125 -4.89 15.81 6.31
N ARG A 126 -3.65 15.66 6.78
CA ARG A 126 -2.43 15.90 6.00
C ARG A 126 -1.68 14.59 5.75
N VAL A 127 -2.21 13.78 4.81
CA VAL A 127 -1.79 12.38 4.65
C VAL A 127 -1.47 12.04 3.20
N VAL A 128 -0.40 11.27 2.98
CA VAL A 128 -0.16 10.49 1.75
C VAL A 128 -0.32 9.02 2.11
N MET A 129 -1.22 8.34 1.44
CA MET A 129 -1.49 6.92 1.68
C MET A 129 -1.34 6.12 0.40
N ASP A 130 -0.62 5.01 0.46
CA ASP A 130 -0.53 4.09 -0.67
C ASP A 130 -1.26 2.76 -0.44
N GLY A 131 -1.83 2.23 -1.52
CA GLY A 131 -2.60 0.99 -1.47
C GLY A 131 -3.01 0.45 -2.83
N ARG A 132 -4.25 -0.06 -2.89
CA ARG A 132 -4.88 -0.60 -4.11
C ARG A 132 -6.22 0.06 -4.43
N ASP A 133 -6.87 0.58 -3.43
CA ASP A 133 -8.23 1.09 -3.47
C ASP A 133 -8.42 2.30 -2.55
N ILE A 134 -7.33 3.02 -2.28
CA ILE A 134 -7.36 4.19 -1.40
C ILE A 134 -8.28 5.25 -1.98
N GLY A 135 -8.10 5.62 -3.25
CA GLY A 135 -8.89 6.65 -3.92
C GLY A 135 -10.26 6.20 -4.41
N THR A 136 -10.57 4.89 -4.34
CA THR A 136 -11.87 4.35 -4.78
C THR A 136 -12.77 3.90 -3.64
N SER A 137 -12.20 3.47 -2.52
CA SER A 137 -12.94 2.86 -1.39
C SER A 137 -12.60 3.50 -0.06
N VAL A 138 -11.33 3.60 0.31
CA VAL A 138 -10.92 4.09 1.65
C VAL A 138 -11.12 5.59 1.77
N PHE A 139 -10.61 6.38 0.81
CA PHE A 139 -10.77 7.84 0.73
C PHE A 139 -11.31 8.26 -0.64
N PRO A 140 -12.59 7.95 -0.95
CA PRO A 140 -13.20 8.28 -2.25
C PRO A 140 -13.27 9.79 -2.51
N ASN A 141 -13.15 10.59 -1.48
CA ASN A 141 -13.14 12.07 -1.55
C ASN A 141 -11.73 12.65 -1.38
N ALA A 142 -10.66 11.85 -1.50
CA ALA A 142 -9.28 12.37 -1.45
C ALA A 142 -9.10 13.48 -2.51
N GLU A 143 -8.50 14.60 -2.09
CA GLU A 143 -8.33 15.79 -2.92
C GLU A 143 -7.37 15.57 -4.08
N LEU A 144 -6.43 14.64 -3.92
CA LEU A 144 -5.52 14.23 -4.99
C LEU A 144 -5.43 12.71 -5.03
N LYS A 145 -5.74 12.14 -6.20
CA LYS A 145 -5.65 10.71 -6.46
C LYS A 145 -4.66 10.44 -7.58
N ILE A 146 -3.75 9.52 -7.34
CA ILE A 146 -2.71 9.11 -8.28
C ILE A 146 -2.82 7.60 -8.47
N TYR A 147 -2.89 7.17 -9.72
CA TYR A 147 -2.85 5.76 -10.08
C TYR A 147 -1.53 5.44 -10.76
N MET A 148 -0.66 4.72 -10.06
CA MET A 148 0.68 4.39 -10.55
C MET A 148 0.68 3.11 -11.34
N THR A 149 1.24 3.16 -12.55
CA THR A 149 1.47 2.01 -13.42
C THR A 149 2.96 1.86 -13.76
N ALA A 150 3.36 0.67 -14.15
CA ALA A 150 4.64 0.39 -14.79
C ALA A 150 4.53 -0.93 -15.57
N ARG A 151 5.33 -1.09 -16.62
CA ARG A 151 5.39 -2.35 -17.38
C ARG A 151 5.70 -3.54 -16.46
N ASP A 152 5.08 -4.68 -16.72
CA ASP A 152 5.23 -5.90 -15.90
C ASP A 152 6.69 -6.29 -15.70
N GLU A 153 7.49 -6.24 -16.76
CA GLU A 153 8.90 -6.61 -16.74
C GLU A 153 9.72 -5.65 -15.86
N VAL A 154 9.39 -4.35 -15.88
CA VAL A 154 10.04 -3.35 -15.04
C VAL A 154 9.71 -3.60 -13.55
N ARG A 155 8.45 -3.89 -13.26
CA ARG A 155 8.00 -4.23 -11.88
C ARG A 155 8.65 -5.51 -11.38
N ALA A 156 8.72 -6.54 -12.25
CA ALA A 156 9.36 -7.81 -11.94
C ALA A 156 10.87 -7.62 -11.70
N GLN A 157 11.54 -6.80 -12.51
CA GLN A 157 12.96 -6.49 -12.31
C GLN A 157 13.21 -5.77 -10.99
N ARG A 158 12.41 -4.73 -10.67
CA ARG A 158 12.51 -4.02 -9.38
C ARG A 158 12.36 -4.98 -8.19
N ARG A 159 11.39 -5.89 -8.25
CA ARG A 159 11.16 -6.88 -7.20
C ARG A 159 12.27 -7.92 -7.11
N PHE A 160 12.76 -8.38 -8.25
CA PHE A 160 13.87 -9.32 -8.34
C PHE A 160 15.15 -8.74 -7.72
N ASP A 161 15.47 -7.48 -8.03
CA ASP A 161 16.64 -6.80 -7.48
C ASP A 161 16.50 -6.55 -5.96
N GLU A 162 15.30 -6.18 -5.50
CA GLU A 162 15.00 -6.06 -4.07
C GLU A 162 15.22 -7.40 -3.32
N MET A 163 14.76 -8.50 -3.89
CA MET A 163 14.92 -9.82 -3.28
C MET A 163 16.38 -10.25 -3.25
N LYS A 164 17.14 -9.98 -4.32
CA LYS A 164 18.59 -10.23 -4.35
C LYS A 164 19.34 -9.39 -3.31
N ALA A 165 19.01 -8.12 -3.19
CA ALA A 165 19.64 -7.22 -2.22
C ALA A 165 19.43 -7.68 -0.77
N LYS A 166 18.32 -8.41 -0.50
CA LYS A 166 18.02 -9.03 0.79
C LYS A 166 18.66 -10.41 0.97
N GLY A 167 19.54 -10.84 0.06
CA GLY A 167 20.25 -12.12 0.13
C GLY A 167 19.44 -13.33 -0.38
N GLY A 168 18.30 -13.11 -1.02
CA GLY A 168 17.52 -14.18 -1.66
C GLY A 168 18.13 -14.62 -2.99
N ASN A 169 17.66 -15.77 -3.49
CA ASN A 169 18.00 -16.28 -4.81
C ASN A 169 16.73 -16.43 -5.68
N PRO A 170 16.08 -15.31 -6.09
CA PRO A 170 14.84 -15.34 -6.86
C PRO A 170 15.08 -15.85 -8.29
N VAL A 171 14.04 -16.43 -8.88
CA VAL A 171 13.94 -16.71 -10.33
C VAL A 171 13.03 -15.66 -10.94
N PHE A 172 13.48 -14.99 -12.00
CA PHE A 172 12.76 -13.84 -12.59
C PHE A 172 11.35 -14.21 -13.07
N GLU A 173 11.21 -15.37 -13.74
CA GLU A 173 9.94 -15.88 -14.25
C GLU A 173 8.92 -16.13 -13.13
N GLU A 174 9.40 -16.66 -11.98
CA GLU A 174 8.55 -16.88 -10.81
C GLU A 174 8.12 -15.56 -10.18
N VAL A 175 9.02 -14.57 -10.11
CA VAL A 175 8.69 -13.22 -9.62
C VAL A 175 7.63 -12.58 -10.50
N LEU A 176 7.79 -12.65 -11.83
CA LEU A 176 6.84 -12.09 -12.79
C LEU A 176 5.47 -12.80 -12.70
N ALA A 177 5.46 -14.12 -12.62
CA ALA A 177 4.23 -14.91 -12.47
C ALA A 177 3.50 -14.55 -11.17
N ASN A 178 4.20 -14.45 -10.06
CA ASN A 178 3.62 -14.07 -8.76
C ASN A 178 3.04 -12.64 -8.78
N LEU A 179 3.72 -11.69 -9.43
CA LEU A 179 3.18 -10.33 -9.56
C LEU A 179 1.88 -10.31 -10.36
N ARG A 180 1.81 -11.04 -11.48
CA ARG A 180 0.60 -11.14 -12.29
C ARG A 180 -0.55 -11.80 -11.54
N GLU A 181 -0.28 -12.86 -10.80
CA GLU A 181 -1.28 -13.54 -9.97
C GLU A 181 -1.86 -12.59 -8.91
N ARG A 182 -1.01 -11.87 -8.20
CA ARG A 182 -1.44 -10.88 -7.19
C ARG A 182 -2.26 -9.75 -7.79
N ASP A 183 -1.83 -9.20 -8.91
CA ASP A 183 -2.58 -8.13 -9.60
C ASP A 183 -3.94 -8.65 -10.11
N TYR A 184 -3.99 -9.91 -10.55
CA TYR A 184 -5.25 -10.56 -10.91
C TYR A 184 -6.18 -10.67 -9.71
N ILE A 185 -5.70 -11.20 -8.57
CA ILE A 185 -6.50 -11.31 -7.33
C ILE A 185 -6.96 -9.92 -6.89
N ASP A 186 -6.06 -8.94 -6.81
CA ASP A 186 -6.36 -7.59 -6.35
C ASP A 186 -7.42 -6.90 -7.25
N SER A 187 -7.39 -7.13 -8.56
CA SER A 187 -8.31 -6.50 -9.52
C SER A 187 -9.65 -7.25 -9.68
N HIS A 188 -9.73 -8.55 -9.32
CA HIS A 188 -10.93 -9.37 -9.49
C HIS A 188 -11.63 -9.74 -8.19
N ARG A 189 -11.11 -9.31 -7.04
CA ARG A 189 -11.79 -9.52 -5.75
C ARG A 189 -13.15 -8.80 -5.74
N SER A 190 -14.14 -9.41 -5.09
CA SER A 190 -15.51 -8.91 -5.04
C SER A 190 -15.65 -7.62 -4.22
N THR A 191 -14.78 -7.41 -3.21
CA THR A 191 -14.80 -6.24 -2.33
C THR A 191 -13.64 -5.33 -2.67
N SER A 192 -13.95 -4.06 -2.99
CA SER A 192 -12.96 -2.99 -3.25
C SER A 192 -11.84 -3.41 -4.22
N PRO A 193 -12.16 -3.82 -5.47
CA PRO A 193 -11.13 -4.26 -6.42
C PRO A 193 -10.16 -3.13 -6.76
N LEU A 194 -8.91 -3.50 -7.07
CA LEU A 194 -7.92 -2.58 -7.63
C LEU A 194 -8.44 -2.03 -8.96
N ARG A 195 -8.72 -0.74 -8.99
CA ARG A 195 -9.11 -0.01 -10.20
C ARG A 195 -8.70 1.45 -10.08
N LYS A 196 -8.47 2.10 -11.22
CA LYS A 196 -8.22 3.54 -11.24
C LYS A 196 -9.53 4.29 -10.91
N ALA A 197 -9.49 5.22 -9.97
CA ALA A 197 -10.59 6.14 -9.74
C ALA A 197 -10.76 7.07 -10.98
N GLU A 198 -12.01 7.46 -11.28
CA GLU A 198 -12.31 8.27 -12.49
C GLU A 198 -11.56 9.61 -12.50
N ASP A 199 -11.36 10.19 -11.31
CA ASP A 199 -10.67 11.46 -11.09
C ASP A 199 -9.17 11.30 -10.75
N ALA A 200 -8.62 10.07 -10.84
CA ALA A 200 -7.21 9.82 -10.58
C ALA A 200 -6.32 10.18 -11.79
N PHE A 201 -5.23 10.87 -11.50
CA PHE A 201 -4.16 11.08 -12.46
C PHE A 201 -3.31 9.82 -12.60
N GLU A 202 -3.07 9.41 -13.83
CA GLU A 202 -2.26 8.23 -14.11
C GLU A 202 -0.79 8.61 -14.25
N LEU A 203 0.07 7.84 -13.56
CA LEU A 203 1.52 7.98 -13.65
C LEU A 203 2.13 6.64 -14.07
N ASP A 204 2.55 6.53 -15.34
CA ASP A 204 3.42 5.45 -15.78
C ASP A 204 4.87 5.83 -15.47
N ASN A 205 5.45 5.14 -14.49
CA ASN A 205 6.83 5.39 -14.06
C ASN A 205 7.83 4.36 -14.58
N SER A 206 7.49 3.67 -15.67
CA SER A 206 8.36 2.62 -16.24
C SER A 206 9.77 3.11 -16.54
N ASP A 207 9.88 4.33 -17.04
CA ASP A 207 11.13 4.93 -17.50
C ASP A 207 11.49 6.21 -16.72
N MET A 208 10.84 6.44 -15.56
CA MET A 208 11.05 7.63 -14.74
C MET A 208 12.00 7.35 -13.56
N THR A 209 12.80 8.34 -13.25
CA THR A 209 13.54 8.43 -11.99
C THR A 209 12.64 9.00 -10.89
N MET A 210 12.96 8.75 -9.63
CA MET A 210 12.25 9.33 -8.49
C MET A 210 12.22 10.88 -8.54
N ALA A 211 13.27 11.51 -9.05
CA ALA A 211 13.32 12.98 -9.18
C ALA A 211 12.29 13.49 -10.22
N GLU A 212 12.08 12.76 -11.30
CA GLU A 212 11.07 13.09 -12.32
C GLU A 212 9.65 12.84 -11.78
N GLU A 213 9.43 11.73 -11.05
CA GLU A 213 8.16 11.47 -10.38
C GLU A 213 7.80 12.58 -9.38
N LEU A 214 8.77 13.03 -8.57
CA LEU A 214 8.58 14.13 -7.61
C LEU A 214 8.36 15.48 -8.29
N SER A 215 8.98 15.72 -9.44
CA SER A 215 8.74 16.94 -10.24
C SER A 215 7.35 16.92 -10.86
N TRP A 216 6.91 15.75 -11.34
CA TRP A 216 5.58 15.56 -11.89
C TRP A 216 4.48 15.83 -10.84
N VAL A 217 4.57 15.22 -9.66
CA VAL A 217 3.56 15.43 -8.59
C VAL A 217 3.59 16.85 -8.06
N GLN A 218 4.74 17.50 -8.01
CA GLN A 218 4.84 18.91 -7.64
C GLN A 218 4.09 19.80 -8.63
N GLY A 219 4.27 19.60 -9.93
CA GLY A 219 3.53 20.31 -10.96
C GLY A 219 2.02 20.09 -10.87
N LEU A 220 1.61 18.85 -10.55
CA LEU A 220 0.22 18.49 -10.36
C LEU A 220 -0.41 19.19 -9.16
N ILE A 221 0.27 19.20 -8.01
CA ILE A 221 -0.16 19.90 -6.79
C ILE A 221 -0.27 21.41 -7.06
N GLN A 222 0.75 22.00 -7.69
CA GLN A 222 0.75 23.43 -8.03
C GLN A 222 -0.42 23.80 -8.96
N GLY A 223 -0.64 23.00 -10.01
CA GLY A 223 -1.73 23.25 -10.97
C GLY A 223 -3.12 23.08 -10.36
N ARG A 224 -3.30 22.08 -9.47
CA ARG A 224 -4.61 21.79 -8.87
C ARG A 224 -5.00 22.77 -7.75
N PHE A 225 -4.03 23.19 -6.94
CA PHE A 225 -4.28 24.02 -5.75
C PHE A 225 -3.85 25.48 -5.91
N GLY A 226 -3.42 25.88 -7.13
CA GLY A 226 -3.11 27.29 -7.44
C GLY A 226 -1.89 27.85 -6.73
N LEU A 227 -0.97 27.00 -6.29
CA LEU A 227 0.21 27.36 -5.49
C LEU A 227 1.38 27.83 -6.37
N LEU A 228 1.11 28.68 -7.34
CA LEU A 228 2.12 29.40 -8.11
C LEU A 228 2.59 30.60 -7.26
N GLY A 229 3.69 30.42 -6.54
CA GLY A 229 4.42 31.50 -5.88
C GLY A 229 5.49 32.06 -6.80
#